data_7db450c1f6ce4db5c091d7969a6b620e
#
_entry.id   7db450c1f6ce4db5c091d7969a6b620e
#
_cell.length_a   1.000
_cell.length_b   1.000
_cell.length_c   1.000
_cell.angle_alpha   90.00
_cell.angle_beta   90.00
_cell.angle_gamma   90.00
#
_symmetry.space_group_name_H-M   'P 1'
#
loop_
_entity.id
_entity.type
_entity.pdbx_description
1 polymer ?
#
loop_
_entity_poly.entity_id
_entity_poly.type
_entity_poly.pdbx_seq_one_letter_code
_entity_poly.pdbx_strand_id
1 'polypeptide(L)'
;SRRVKGQDEAVDAVVNAITVAQAGLQDQRKPLSSFMFLGTSGVGKTELALALAEGMFDDEEAIIRFDMSEYKQKGDITKLIGDRQTRTKGQLTEKVKQKPYSVILIDEVEKAHSEVVDLFLQVLDAGRLTDSTGRQVSFKNTIVIITTNIGSQKIIKQYELKGNFKKLTERDKIQFEKSMTLELETKFRPEFLNRIEYKLIFNMLDEEVNKEIIVKQLSEIQERMKNKKLTLSYEESLVTYLLDVGTNIKDGARPLERVIKHKVLPLISKEFLNLSDFNQEYHFHLWVEGDAPDEHHREDKREILFEVEAKNCLLYTSPSPRD
;
A
#
# COMPACT_ATOMS: atom_id res chain seq x y z
N SER A 1 6.60 4.59 -10.36
CA SER A 1 5.16 4.23 -10.29
C SER A 1 4.34 5.45 -9.84
N ARG A 2 3.23 5.75 -10.51
CA ARG A 2 2.33 6.85 -10.09
C ARG A 2 1.61 6.54 -8.76
N ARG A 3 1.49 5.26 -8.41
CA ARG A 3 0.76 4.79 -7.22
C ARG A 3 1.58 4.88 -5.93
N VAL A 4 2.85 4.52 -5.97
CA VAL A 4 3.73 4.47 -4.79
C VAL A 4 4.66 5.67 -4.79
N LYS A 5 4.67 6.42 -3.70
CA LYS A 5 5.46 7.64 -3.52
C LYS A 5 6.59 7.43 -2.53
N GLY A 6 7.75 8.04 -2.78
CA GLY A 6 8.90 8.02 -1.88
C GLY A 6 9.66 6.69 -1.77
N GLN A 7 9.37 5.69 -2.64
CA GLN A 7 9.96 4.35 -2.60
C GLN A 7 10.68 3.99 -3.91
N ASP A 8 11.36 4.94 -4.53
CA ASP A 8 11.92 4.78 -5.88
C ASP A 8 12.86 3.58 -5.97
N GLU A 9 13.79 3.39 -5.00
CA GLU A 9 14.73 2.26 -4.99
C GLU A 9 14.00 0.90 -4.91
N ALA A 10 12.95 0.80 -4.10
CA ALA A 10 12.16 -0.42 -4.00
C ALA A 10 11.36 -0.67 -5.28
N VAL A 11 10.80 0.37 -5.89
CA VAL A 11 10.08 0.29 -7.17
C VAL A 11 11.01 -0.17 -8.28
N ASP A 12 12.21 0.43 -8.40
CA ASP A 12 13.19 0.09 -9.42
C ASP A 12 13.68 -1.35 -9.28
N ALA A 13 13.95 -1.80 -8.05
CA ALA A 13 14.34 -3.18 -7.78
C ALA A 13 13.24 -4.17 -8.19
N VAL A 14 11.97 -3.86 -7.90
CA VAL A 14 10.82 -4.69 -8.31
C VAL A 14 10.69 -4.70 -9.83
N VAL A 15 10.77 -3.55 -10.52
CA VAL A 15 10.69 -3.46 -11.99
C VAL A 15 11.80 -4.27 -12.65
N ASN A 16 13.04 -4.16 -12.15
CA ASN A 16 14.17 -4.92 -12.68
C ASN A 16 13.97 -6.44 -12.53
N ALA A 17 13.53 -6.90 -11.35
CA ALA A 17 13.26 -8.32 -11.11
C ALA A 17 12.16 -8.86 -12.03
N ILE A 18 11.10 -8.09 -12.23
CA ILE A 18 10.00 -8.45 -13.14
C ILE A 18 10.46 -8.49 -14.60
N THR A 19 11.31 -7.57 -15.01
CA THR A 19 11.88 -7.58 -16.37
C THR A 19 12.67 -8.87 -16.64
N VAL A 20 13.46 -9.32 -15.65
CA VAL A 20 14.18 -10.61 -15.72
C VAL A 20 13.21 -11.78 -15.82
N ALA A 21 12.14 -11.77 -15.02
CA ALA A 21 11.11 -12.81 -15.01
C ALA A 21 10.35 -12.87 -16.36
N GLN A 22 9.99 -11.73 -16.93
CA GLN A 22 9.33 -11.64 -18.24
C GLN A 22 10.24 -12.10 -19.38
N ALA A 23 11.53 -11.88 -19.27
CA ALA A 23 12.51 -12.39 -20.22
C ALA A 23 12.71 -13.93 -20.13
N GLY A 24 12.12 -14.60 -19.13
CA GLY A 24 12.23 -16.04 -18.90
C GLY A 24 13.63 -16.47 -18.43
N LEU A 25 14.42 -15.56 -17.88
CA LEU A 25 15.80 -15.81 -17.45
C LEU A 25 15.90 -16.31 -15.99
N GLN A 26 14.77 -16.32 -15.25
CA GLN A 26 14.71 -16.86 -13.88
C GLN A 26 14.68 -18.40 -13.86
N ASP A 27 14.91 -18.99 -12.68
CA ASP A 27 14.75 -20.43 -12.47
C ASP A 27 13.26 -20.83 -12.58
N GLN A 28 12.89 -21.49 -13.68
CA GLN A 28 11.51 -21.89 -13.99
C GLN A 28 10.90 -22.90 -12.99
N ARG A 29 11.69 -23.39 -12.03
CA ARG A 29 11.18 -24.26 -10.96
C ARG A 29 10.61 -23.49 -9.78
N LYS A 30 10.97 -22.21 -9.64
CA LYS A 30 10.58 -21.30 -8.55
C LYS A 30 9.42 -20.39 -8.96
N PRO A 31 8.83 -19.62 -8.04
CA PRO A 31 7.98 -18.48 -8.37
C PRO A 31 8.68 -17.50 -9.32
N LEU A 32 7.92 -16.66 -10.02
CA LEU A 32 8.47 -15.63 -10.94
C LEU A 32 9.49 -14.72 -10.25
N SER A 33 9.22 -14.35 -9.03
CA SER A 33 10.15 -13.66 -8.12
C SER A 33 9.64 -13.71 -6.69
N SER A 34 10.52 -13.44 -5.73
CA SER A 34 10.18 -13.37 -4.31
C SER A 34 10.80 -12.17 -3.63
N PHE A 35 9.97 -11.42 -2.90
CA PHE A 35 10.35 -10.18 -2.24
C PHE A 35 10.04 -10.22 -0.75
N MET A 36 10.90 -9.64 0.08
CA MET A 36 10.60 -9.27 1.45
C MET A 36 10.63 -7.75 1.57
N PHE A 37 9.50 -7.15 1.93
CA PHE A 37 9.36 -5.71 2.14
C PHE A 37 9.50 -5.39 3.62
N LEU A 38 10.56 -4.67 3.98
CA LEU A 38 10.88 -4.26 5.33
C LEU A 38 10.55 -2.78 5.51
N GLY A 39 9.84 -2.44 6.56
CA GLY A 39 9.51 -1.03 6.83
C GLY A 39 8.43 -0.87 7.88
N THR A 40 8.25 0.36 8.34
CA THR A 40 7.17 0.71 9.26
C THR A 40 5.79 0.52 8.62
N SER A 41 4.74 0.62 9.42
CA SER A 41 3.38 0.58 8.91
C SER A 41 3.09 1.82 8.03
N GLY A 42 2.26 1.67 7.00
CA GLY A 42 1.77 2.79 6.21
C GLY A 42 2.77 3.44 5.23
N VAL A 43 3.95 2.83 4.98
CA VAL A 43 4.95 3.37 4.04
C VAL A 43 4.76 2.92 2.58
N GLY A 44 3.69 2.18 2.28
CA GLY A 44 3.35 1.80 0.91
C GLY A 44 3.69 0.36 0.51
N LYS A 45 4.04 -0.54 1.46
CA LYS A 45 4.36 -1.96 1.16
C LYS A 45 3.22 -2.67 0.42
N THR A 46 2.00 -2.59 0.95
CA THR A 46 0.81 -3.19 0.33
C THR A 46 0.44 -2.51 -0.98
N GLU A 47 0.60 -1.18 -1.07
CA GLU A 47 0.32 -0.42 -2.28
C GLU A 47 1.28 -0.82 -3.43
N LEU A 48 2.55 -1.10 -3.13
CA LEU A 48 3.48 -1.61 -4.14
C LEU A 48 3.08 -3.02 -4.61
N ALA A 49 2.57 -3.87 -3.72
CA ALA A 49 2.07 -5.20 -4.10
C ALA A 49 0.85 -5.11 -5.04
N LEU A 50 -0.10 -4.21 -4.76
CA LEU A 50 -1.26 -3.93 -5.62
C LEU A 50 -0.82 -3.37 -6.98
N ALA A 51 0.07 -2.38 -6.97
CA ALA A 51 0.61 -1.80 -8.20
C ALA A 51 1.35 -2.83 -9.07
N LEU A 52 1.98 -3.83 -8.42
CA LEU A 52 2.65 -4.92 -9.11
C LEU A 52 1.64 -5.90 -9.74
N ALA A 53 0.55 -6.22 -9.03
CA ALA A 53 -0.50 -7.08 -9.57
C ALA A 53 -1.13 -6.45 -10.82
N GLU A 54 -1.49 -5.17 -10.75
CA GLU A 54 -2.02 -4.40 -11.88
C GLU A 54 -1.02 -4.36 -13.05
N GLY A 55 0.24 -4.00 -12.77
CA GLY A 55 1.26 -3.85 -13.82
C GLY A 55 1.72 -5.16 -14.47
N MET A 56 1.63 -6.29 -13.76
CA MET A 56 2.10 -7.59 -14.25
C MET A 56 1.01 -8.43 -14.89
N PHE A 57 -0.21 -8.35 -14.34
CA PHE A 57 -1.33 -9.22 -14.73
C PHE A 57 -2.51 -8.43 -15.33
N ASP A 58 -2.38 -7.10 -15.49
CA ASP A 58 -3.42 -6.18 -15.96
C ASP A 58 -4.73 -6.29 -15.15
N ASP A 59 -4.59 -6.68 -13.87
CA ASP A 59 -5.69 -6.89 -12.94
C ASP A 59 -5.21 -6.61 -11.50
N GLU A 60 -5.75 -5.55 -10.90
CA GLU A 60 -5.46 -5.22 -9.49
C GLU A 60 -5.98 -6.31 -8.53
N GLU A 61 -7.01 -7.04 -8.92
CA GLU A 61 -7.54 -8.16 -8.14
C GLU A 61 -6.73 -9.46 -8.30
N ALA A 62 -5.71 -9.48 -9.18
CA ALA A 62 -4.77 -10.58 -9.28
C ALA A 62 -3.81 -10.65 -8.07
N ILE A 63 -4.35 -10.39 -6.87
CA ILE A 63 -3.64 -10.49 -5.60
C ILE A 63 -4.36 -11.46 -4.66
N ILE A 64 -3.58 -12.32 -3.99
CA ILE A 64 -4.04 -13.24 -2.97
C ILE A 64 -3.38 -12.84 -1.66
N ARG A 65 -4.13 -12.19 -0.77
CA ARG A 65 -3.61 -11.69 0.50
C ARG A 65 -3.91 -12.62 1.65
N PHE A 66 -2.91 -12.80 2.52
CA PHE A 66 -2.99 -13.47 3.81
C PHE A 66 -2.37 -12.59 4.89
N ASP A 67 -3.15 -12.24 5.90
CA ASP A 67 -2.67 -11.58 7.12
C ASP A 67 -2.19 -12.65 8.10
N MET A 68 -0.91 -12.65 8.39
CA MET A 68 -0.29 -13.65 9.25
C MET A 68 -0.68 -13.50 10.73
N SER A 69 -1.34 -12.42 11.09
CA SER A 69 -1.95 -12.28 12.43
C SER A 69 -3.06 -13.31 12.70
N GLU A 70 -3.64 -13.91 11.64
CA GLU A 70 -4.66 -14.96 11.73
C GLU A 70 -4.07 -16.38 11.82
N TYR A 71 -2.73 -16.51 11.71
CA TYR A 71 -2.00 -17.79 11.62
C TYR A 71 -0.93 -17.93 12.72
N LYS A 72 -1.30 -17.59 13.96
CA LYS A 72 -0.39 -17.57 15.12
C LYS A 72 -0.20 -18.94 15.79
N GLN A 73 -1.09 -19.88 15.55
CA GLN A 73 -1.09 -21.18 16.19
C GLN A 73 -0.55 -22.28 15.26
N LYS A 74 0.04 -23.31 15.85
CA LYS A 74 0.56 -24.46 15.14
C LYS A 74 -0.46 -25.11 14.19
N GLY A 75 -1.72 -25.25 14.62
CA GLY A 75 -2.81 -25.81 13.85
C GLY A 75 -3.29 -24.95 12.67
N ASP A 76 -2.93 -23.67 12.61
CA ASP A 76 -3.41 -22.77 11.57
C ASP A 76 -2.86 -23.11 10.17
N ILE A 77 -1.82 -23.94 10.09
CA ILE A 77 -1.31 -24.47 8.82
C ILE A 77 -2.41 -25.19 8.00
N THR A 78 -3.35 -25.86 8.68
CA THR A 78 -4.46 -26.55 8.01
C THR A 78 -5.41 -25.60 7.31
N LYS A 79 -5.52 -24.34 7.76
CA LYS A 79 -6.30 -23.32 7.06
C LYS A 79 -5.72 -23.03 5.68
N LEU A 80 -4.39 -23.08 5.53
CA LEU A 80 -3.68 -22.77 4.28
C LEU A 80 -3.66 -23.94 3.30
N ILE A 81 -3.41 -25.17 3.77
CA ILE A 81 -3.25 -26.37 2.91
C ILE A 81 -4.45 -27.32 2.96
N GLY A 82 -5.40 -27.07 3.84
CA GLY A 82 -6.55 -27.94 4.09
C GLY A 82 -6.30 -29.00 5.16
N ASP A 83 -7.35 -29.70 5.53
CA ASP A 83 -7.32 -30.79 6.49
C ASP A 83 -8.06 -32.01 5.91
N ARG A 84 -7.35 -33.15 5.88
CA ARG A 84 -7.88 -34.41 5.35
C ARG A 84 -8.96 -35.01 6.25
N GLN A 85 -8.87 -34.83 7.57
CA GLN A 85 -9.83 -35.41 8.52
C GLN A 85 -11.17 -34.71 8.45
N THR A 86 -11.14 -33.36 8.45
CA THR A 86 -12.35 -32.54 8.35
C THR A 86 -12.82 -32.34 6.91
N ARG A 87 -12.06 -32.80 5.91
CA ARG A 87 -12.28 -32.60 4.47
C ARG A 87 -12.35 -31.10 4.08
N THR A 88 -11.73 -30.23 4.85
CA THR A 88 -11.67 -28.80 4.54
C THR A 88 -10.58 -28.53 3.52
N LYS A 89 -10.89 -27.67 2.55
CA LYS A 89 -9.92 -27.23 1.53
C LYS A 89 -9.02 -26.13 2.08
N GLY A 90 -7.76 -26.10 1.65
CA GLY A 90 -6.81 -25.07 2.04
C GLY A 90 -7.06 -23.76 1.30
N GLN A 91 -7.10 -22.67 2.04
CA GLN A 91 -7.35 -21.34 1.46
C GLN A 91 -6.26 -20.91 0.47
N LEU A 92 -4.98 -21.16 0.78
CA LEU A 92 -3.86 -20.80 -0.09
C LEU A 92 -3.89 -21.66 -1.36
N THR A 93 -3.98 -22.99 -1.20
CA THR A 93 -3.94 -23.93 -2.32
C THR A 93 -5.12 -23.75 -3.27
N GLU A 94 -6.33 -23.50 -2.74
CA GLU A 94 -7.51 -23.30 -3.61
C GLU A 94 -7.48 -21.94 -4.32
N LYS A 95 -7.09 -20.86 -3.63
CA LYS A 95 -6.98 -19.54 -4.26
C LYS A 95 -5.95 -19.51 -5.38
N VAL A 96 -4.79 -20.18 -5.20
CA VAL A 96 -3.75 -20.27 -6.25
C VAL A 96 -4.20 -21.13 -7.41
N LYS A 97 -4.95 -22.23 -7.18
CA LYS A 97 -5.57 -22.99 -8.27
C LYS A 97 -6.54 -22.16 -9.10
N GLN A 98 -7.30 -21.27 -8.45
CA GLN A 98 -8.27 -20.37 -9.13
C GLN A 98 -7.58 -19.21 -9.85
N LYS A 99 -6.51 -18.65 -9.26
CA LYS A 99 -5.73 -17.54 -9.80
C LYS A 99 -4.24 -17.92 -9.89
N PRO A 100 -3.84 -18.75 -10.88
CA PRO A 100 -2.46 -19.22 -10.98
C PRO A 100 -1.46 -18.13 -11.35
N TYR A 101 -1.91 -17.05 -11.99
CA TYR A 101 -1.15 -15.84 -12.29
C TYR A 101 -1.57 -14.77 -11.31
N SER A 102 -0.83 -14.61 -10.23
CA SER A 102 -1.18 -13.69 -9.15
C SER A 102 0.02 -13.29 -8.31
N VAL A 103 -0.15 -12.17 -7.60
CA VAL A 103 0.72 -11.78 -6.49
C VAL A 103 0.20 -12.43 -5.21
N ILE A 104 1.06 -13.16 -4.52
CA ILE A 104 0.75 -13.72 -3.20
C ILE A 104 1.38 -12.79 -2.17
N LEU A 105 0.53 -12.07 -1.43
CA LEU A 105 0.94 -11.16 -0.37
C LEU A 105 0.78 -11.83 1.01
N ILE A 106 1.91 -12.09 1.66
CA ILE A 106 2.01 -12.63 3.02
C ILE A 106 2.32 -11.45 3.94
N ASP A 107 1.28 -10.91 4.58
CA ASP A 107 1.38 -9.67 5.35
C ASP A 107 1.72 -9.96 6.82
N GLU A 108 2.68 -9.21 7.37
CA GLU A 108 3.16 -9.29 8.76
C GLU A 108 3.65 -10.71 9.16
N VAL A 109 4.53 -11.28 8.36
CA VAL A 109 5.02 -12.68 8.51
C VAL A 109 5.61 -12.98 9.90
N GLU A 110 6.13 -11.99 10.60
CA GLU A 110 6.64 -12.13 11.97
C GLU A 110 5.60 -12.56 13.00
N LYS A 111 4.31 -12.44 12.68
CA LYS A 111 3.19 -12.84 13.55
C LYS A 111 2.79 -14.29 13.39
N ALA A 112 3.21 -14.94 12.30
CA ALA A 112 2.89 -16.32 12.02
C ALA A 112 3.59 -17.29 12.98
N HIS A 113 2.95 -18.46 13.18
CA HIS A 113 3.64 -19.59 13.81
C HIS A 113 4.78 -20.10 12.93
N SER A 114 5.87 -20.59 13.49
CA SER A 114 7.05 -21.02 12.75
C SER A 114 6.73 -22.10 11.70
N GLU A 115 5.84 -23.04 11.96
CA GLU A 115 5.42 -24.06 11.01
C GLU A 115 4.70 -23.47 9.79
N VAL A 116 3.97 -22.36 9.98
CA VAL A 116 3.35 -21.63 8.86
C VAL A 116 4.42 -20.94 8.01
N VAL A 117 5.45 -20.38 8.64
CA VAL A 117 6.61 -19.81 7.91
C VAL A 117 7.35 -20.90 7.15
N ASP A 118 7.57 -22.06 7.78
CA ASP A 118 8.25 -23.22 7.15
C ASP A 118 7.47 -23.77 5.94
N LEU A 119 6.14 -23.61 5.90
CA LEU A 119 5.34 -23.94 4.73
C LEU A 119 5.77 -23.18 3.48
N PHE A 120 6.07 -21.90 3.63
CA PHE A 120 6.48 -21.05 2.51
C PHE A 120 7.87 -21.38 1.98
N LEU A 121 8.72 -22.13 2.72
CA LEU A 121 9.97 -22.66 2.18
C LEU A 121 9.74 -23.55 0.96
N GLN A 122 8.69 -24.39 0.99
CA GLN A 122 8.37 -25.25 -0.16
C GLN A 122 7.98 -24.44 -1.39
N VAL A 123 7.21 -23.35 -1.17
CA VAL A 123 6.81 -22.44 -2.24
C VAL A 123 8.01 -21.73 -2.84
N LEU A 124 8.87 -21.16 -2.00
CA LEU A 124 10.03 -20.37 -2.42
C LEU A 124 11.13 -21.21 -3.07
N ASP A 125 11.30 -22.48 -2.65
CA ASP A 125 12.37 -23.36 -3.14
C ASP A 125 11.97 -24.15 -4.38
N ALA A 126 10.77 -24.74 -4.36
CA ALA A 126 10.32 -25.67 -5.39
C ALA A 126 9.15 -25.14 -6.24
N GLY A 127 8.66 -23.91 -6.00
CA GLY A 127 7.52 -23.33 -6.72
C GLY A 127 6.26 -24.18 -6.67
N ARG A 128 6.08 -24.96 -5.61
CA ARG A 128 4.93 -25.84 -5.44
C ARG A 128 4.62 -26.09 -3.98
N LEU A 129 3.38 -26.45 -3.72
CA LEU A 129 2.90 -26.80 -2.38
C LEU A 129 1.98 -28.02 -2.49
N THR A 130 2.14 -28.96 -1.57
CA THR A 130 1.25 -30.14 -1.50
C THR A 130 0.11 -29.86 -0.54
N ASP A 131 -1.13 -30.01 -1.02
CA ASP A 131 -2.33 -29.87 -0.18
C ASP A 131 -2.54 -31.09 0.72
N SER A 132 -3.50 -31.01 1.64
CA SER A 132 -3.82 -32.09 2.58
C SER A 132 -4.29 -33.40 1.91
N THR A 133 -4.66 -33.35 0.64
CA THR A 133 -5.09 -34.53 -0.15
C THR A 133 -3.94 -35.16 -0.91
N GLY A 134 -2.73 -34.61 -0.84
CA GLY A 134 -1.56 -35.06 -1.57
C GLY A 134 -1.41 -34.49 -2.98
N ARG A 135 -2.27 -33.53 -3.38
CA ARG A 135 -2.19 -32.87 -4.68
C ARG A 135 -1.20 -31.73 -4.65
N GLN A 136 -0.38 -31.63 -5.68
CA GLN A 136 0.57 -30.55 -5.83
C GLN A 136 -0.09 -29.35 -6.52
N VAL A 137 0.11 -28.16 -5.95
CA VAL A 137 -0.31 -26.87 -6.50
C VAL A 137 0.92 -26.12 -6.95
N SER A 138 0.92 -25.64 -8.18
CA SER A 138 2.03 -24.89 -8.76
C SER A 138 1.94 -23.40 -8.41
N PHE A 139 3.08 -22.83 -8.01
CA PHE A 139 3.29 -21.40 -7.70
C PHE A 139 4.25 -20.75 -8.71
N LYS A 140 4.61 -21.44 -9.79
CA LYS A 140 5.63 -20.99 -10.75
C LYS A 140 5.27 -19.69 -11.48
N ASN A 141 3.99 -19.40 -11.64
CA ASN A 141 3.51 -18.18 -12.30
C ASN A 141 3.08 -17.12 -11.29
N THR A 142 3.46 -17.26 -10.04
CA THR A 142 3.13 -16.29 -8.99
C THR A 142 4.34 -15.47 -8.61
N ILE A 143 4.08 -14.26 -8.09
CA ILE A 143 5.08 -13.44 -7.42
C ILE A 143 4.77 -13.49 -5.93
N VAL A 144 5.76 -13.82 -5.11
CA VAL A 144 5.58 -13.91 -3.65
C VAL A 144 6.13 -12.66 -3.00
N ILE A 145 5.27 -11.94 -2.27
CA ILE A 145 5.64 -10.76 -1.50
C ILE A 145 5.38 -11.06 -0.03
N ILE A 146 6.39 -10.88 0.79
CA ILE A 146 6.36 -11.07 2.24
C ILE A 146 6.60 -9.71 2.86
N THR A 147 5.69 -9.23 3.72
CA THR A 147 5.91 -7.99 4.46
C THR A 147 6.27 -8.27 5.91
N THR A 148 7.09 -7.41 6.48
CA THR A 148 7.45 -7.45 7.90
C THR A 148 7.70 -6.06 8.46
N ASN A 149 7.38 -5.88 9.75
CA ASN A 149 7.69 -4.68 10.52
C ASN A 149 8.96 -4.88 11.39
N ILE A 150 9.63 -6.02 11.27
CA ILE A 150 10.91 -6.25 11.95
C ILE A 150 11.92 -5.19 11.52
N GLY A 151 12.68 -4.67 12.47
CA GLY A 151 13.66 -3.62 12.23
C GLY A 151 13.06 -2.20 12.10
N SER A 152 11.74 -2.01 12.25
CA SER A 152 11.11 -0.68 12.16
C SER A 152 11.76 0.35 13.06
N GLN A 153 12.14 -0.01 14.29
CA GLN A 153 12.81 0.90 15.21
C GLN A 153 14.19 1.34 14.70
N LYS A 154 14.92 0.44 14.03
CA LYS A 154 16.20 0.78 13.39
C LYS A 154 16.01 1.71 12.21
N ILE A 155 14.96 1.50 11.40
CA ILE A 155 14.62 2.37 10.26
C ILE A 155 14.27 3.77 10.76
N ILE A 156 13.42 3.88 11.80
CA ILE A 156 13.05 5.17 12.41
C ILE A 156 14.31 5.89 12.92
N LYS A 157 15.12 5.20 13.73
CA LYS A 157 16.36 5.77 14.28
C LYS A 157 17.34 6.19 13.18
N GLN A 158 17.46 5.41 12.11
CA GLN A 158 18.29 5.76 10.96
C GLN A 158 17.77 7.02 10.27
N TYR A 159 16.46 7.12 10.07
CA TYR A 159 15.83 8.30 9.50
C TYR A 159 16.05 9.56 10.35
N GLU A 160 15.87 9.47 11.66
CA GLU A 160 16.09 10.58 12.59
C GLU A 160 17.55 11.07 12.60
N LEU A 161 18.52 10.16 12.45
CA LEU A 161 19.94 10.49 12.50
C LEU A 161 20.52 10.98 11.16
N LYS A 162 20.13 10.36 10.05
CA LYS A 162 20.78 10.55 8.74
C LYS A 162 19.78 10.76 7.58
N GLY A 163 18.49 10.83 7.86
CA GLY A 163 17.44 10.93 6.85
C GLY A 163 17.13 9.59 6.17
N ASN A 164 16.44 9.65 5.03
CA ASN A 164 16.03 8.50 4.25
C ASN A 164 17.20 7.68 3.72
N PHE A 165 16.97 6.39 3.51
CA PHE A 165 17.96 5.42 3.03
C PHE A 165 18.67 5.89 1.74
N LYS A 166 17.93 6.50 0.80
CA LYS A 166 18.49 7.08 -0.43
C LYS A 166 19.56 8.17 -0.21
N LYS A 167 19.55 8.83 0.96
CA LYS A 167 20.53 9.88 1.32
C LYS A 167 21.82 9.33 1.94
N LEU A 168 21.87 8.02 2.21
CA LEU A 168 23.03 7.37 2.82
C LEU A 168 24.16 7.18 1.81
N THR A 169 25.40 7.18 2.33
CA THR A 169 26.54 6.71 1.53
C THR A 169 26.45 5.21 1.28
N GLU A 170 27.07 4.70 0.23
CA GLU A 170 27.07 3.25 -0.07
C GLU A 170 27.61 2.41 1.10
N ARG A 171 28.60 2.93 1.81
CA ARG A 171 29.13 2.27 3.02
C ARG A 171 28.09 2.18 4.14
N ASP A 172 27.35 3.27 4.37
CA ASP A 172 26.27 3.31 5.38
C ASP A 172 25.11 2.39 4.98
N LYS A 173 24.74 2.34 3.71
CA LYS A 173 23.72 1.41 3.19
C LYS A 173 24.10 -0.02 3.48
N ILE A 174 25.30 -0.45 3.08
CA ILE A 174 25.77 -1.83 3.32
C ILE A 174 25.79 -2.16 4.82
N GLN A 175 26.25 -1.22 5.66
CA GLN A 175 26.25 -1.44 7.11
C GLN A 175 24.83 -1.55 7.68
N PHE A 176 23.92 -0.73 7.19
CA PHE A 176 22.52 -0.75 7.62
C PHE A 176 21.81 -2.04 7.19
N GLU A 177 22.00 -2.49 5.93
CA GLU A 177 21.47 -3.76 5.42
C GLU A 177 21.98 -4.96 6.23
N LYS A 178 23.26 -4.99 6.57
CA LYS A 178 23.80 -6.02 7.48
C LYS A 178 23.12 -6.00 8.83
N SER A 179 22.91 -4.82 9.41
CA SER A 179 22.21 -4.69 10.69
C SER A 179 20.76 -5.13 10.64
N MET A 180 20.09 -4.92 9.50
CA MET A 180 18.72 -5.39 9.25
C MET A 180 18.68 -6.90 9.07
N THR A 181 19.65 -7.49 8.37
CA THR A 181 19.78 -8.96 8.23
C THR A 181 19.90 -9.62 9.61
N LEU A 182 20.78 -9.11 10.48
CA LEU A 182 20.93 -9.61 11.84
C LEU A 182 19.61 -9.51 12.64
N GLU A 183 18.85 -8.44 12.46
CA GLU A 183 17.53 -8.30 13.09
C GLU A 183 16.53 -9.34 12.60
N LEU A 184 16.50 -9.62 11.30
CA LEU A 184 15.66 -10.68 10.73
C LEU A 184 16.03 -12.08 11.24
N GLU A 185 17.33 -12.36 11.40
CA GLU A 185 17.84 -13.64 11.93
C GLU A 185 17.45 -13.89 13.39
N THR A 186 17.08 -12.86 14.15
CA THR A 186 16.51 -13.05 15.51
C THR A 186 15.15 -13.73 15.49
N LYS A 187 14.41 -13.63 14.36
CA LYS A 187 13.03 -14.11 14.25
C LYS A 187 12.87 -15.25 13.26
N PHE A 188 13.63 -15.21 12.18
CA PHE A 188 13.53 -16.18 11.08
C PHE A 188 14.80 -17.02 10.96
N ARG A 189 14.63 -18.27 10.57
CA ARG A 189 15.78 -19.14 10.25
C ARG A 189 16.52 -18.63 9.03
N PRO A 190 17.86 -18.73 8.99
CA PRO A 190 18.66 -18.34 7.83
C PRO A 190 18.21 -18.99 6.52
N GLU A 191 17.75 -20.25 6.58
CA GLU A 191 17.24 -20.98 5.40
C GLU A 191 16.07 -20.24 4.76
N PHE A 192 15.12 -19.72 5.55
CA PHE A 192 14.00 -18.96 5.05
C PHE A 192 14.44 -17.64 4.40
N LEU A 193 15.32 -16.90 5.08
CA LEU A 193 15.82 -15.62 4.58
C LEU A 193 16.64 -15.78 3.28
N ASN A 194 17.36 -16.89 3.12
CA ASN A 194 18.18 -17.18 1.94
C ASN A 194 17.36 -17.63 0.71
N ARG A 195 16.08 -18.01 0.89
CA ARG A 195 15.18 -18.35 -0.22
C ARG A 195 14.48 -17.13 -0.82
N ILE A 196 14.52 -15.99 -0.15
CA ILE A 196 13.94 -14.74 -0.63
C ILE A 196 14.98 -14.01 -1.46
N GLU A 197 14.64 -13.76 -2.73
CA GLU A 197 15.59 -13.18 -3.71
C GLU A 197 15.92 -11.72 -3.38
N TYR A 198 14.91 -10.93 -3.04
CA TYR A 198 15.06 -9.49 -2.81
C TYR A 198 14.53 -9.10 -1.44
N LYS A 199 15.37 -8.41 -0.66
CA LYS A 199 14.98 -7.81 0.62
C LYS A 199 15.05 -6.30 0.45
N LEU A 200 13.89 -5.64 0.42
CA LEU A 200 13.74 -4.23 0.09
C LEU A 200 13.34 -3.44 1.34
N ILE A 201 14.14 -2.44 1.67
CA ILE A 201 13.90 -1.55 2.80
C ILE A 201 13.10 -0.36 2.29
N PHE A 202 11.92 -0.15 2.89
CA PHE A 202 11.06 0.98 2.59
C PHE A 202 11.49 2.20 3.41
N ASN A 203 11.61 3.33 2.74
CA ASN A 203 11.91 4.61 3.37
C ASN A 203 10.78 5.09 4.26
N MET A 204 11.13 5.91 5.25
CA MET A 204 10.15 6.73 5.96
C MET A 204 9.58 7.77 4.99
N LEU A 205 8.32 8.14 5.21
CA LEU A 205 7.69 9.18 4.42
C LEU A 205 8.08 10.54 5.00
N ASP A 206 8.85 11.32 4.25
CA ASP A 206 9.16 12.70 4.60
C ASP A 206 7.97 13.63 4.27
N GLU A 207 8.10 14.90 4.66
CA GLU A 207 7.02 15.88 4.51
C GLU A 207 6.62 16.09 3.04
N GLU A 208 7.61 16.12 2.12
CA GLU A 208 7.36 16.28 0.69
C GLU A 208 6.56 15.10 0.14
N VAL A 209 6.93 13.87 0.51
CA VAL A 209 6.21 12.67 0.10
C VAL A 209 4.81 12.63 0.70
N ASN A 210 4.63 13.04 1.96
CA ASN A 210 3.32 13.12 2.59
C ASN A 210 2.41 14.14 1.89
N LYS A 211 2.95 15.30 1.46
CA LYS A 211 2.23 16.26 0.61
C LYS A 211 1.79 15.65 -0.72
N GLU A 212 2.69 14.94 -1.40
CA GLU A 212 2.34 14.24 -2.64
C GLU A 212 1.24 13.19 -2.44
N ILE A 213 1.23 12.49 -1.30
CA ILE A 213 0.19 11.50 -0.97
C ILE A 213 -1.15 12.20 -0.74
N ILE A 214 -1.18 13.33 -0.02
CA ILE A 214 -2.40 14.12 0.18
C ILE A 214 -2.97 14.59 -1.15
N VAL A 215 -2.13 15.19 -2.01
CA VAL A 215 -2.54 15.67 -3.34
C VAL A 215 -3.08 14.52 -4.20
N LYS A 216 -2.42 13.35 -4.17
CA LYS A 216 -2.91 12.13 -4.85
C LYS A 216 -4.30 11.74 -4.34
N GLN A 217 -4.51 11.67 -3.04
CA GLN A 217 -5.80 11.27 -2.46
C GLN A 217 -6.91 12.27 -2.77
N LEU A 218 -6.61 13.58 -2.72
CA LEU A 218 -7.57 14.61 -3.12
C LEU A 218 -7.90 14.52 -4.61
N SER A 219 -6.91 14.21 -5.46
CA SER A 219 -7.14 13.97 -6.90
C SER A 219 -8.03 12.77 -7.17
N GLU A 220 -7.88 11.68 -6.40
CA GLU A 220 -8.77 10.52 -6.49
C GLU A 220 -10.20 10.84 -6.06
N ILE A 221 -10.38 11.75 -5.09
CA ILE A 221 -11.70 12.28 -4.72
C ILE A 221 -12.27 13.11 -5.86
N GLN A 222 -11.47 14.01 -6.47
CA GLN A 222 -11.89 14.81 -7.64
C GLN A 222 -12.38 13.92 -8.78
N GLU A 223 -11.66 12.85 -9.12
CA GLU A 223 -12.09 11.92 -10.19
C GLU A 223 -13.42 11.22 -9.84
N ARG A 224 -13.59 10.78 -8.61
CA ARG A 224 -14.87 10.19 -8.15
C ARG A 224 -16.03 11.18 -8.19
N MET A 225 -15.77 12.45 -7.89
CA MET A 225 -16.77 13.51 -7.93
C MET A 225 -17.20 13.84 -9.35
N LYS A 226 -16.30 13.80 -10.34
CA LYS A 226 -16.63 14.03 -11.76
C LYS A 226 -17.75 13.12 -12.28
N ASN A 227 -17.76 11.86 -11.85
CA ASN A 227 -18.80 10.91 -12.21
C ASN A 227 -20.21 11.31 -11.71
N LYS A 228 -20.26 12.27 -10.76
CA LYS A 228 -21.50 12.81 -10.17
C LYS A 228 -21.78 14.25 -10.63
N LYS A 229 -21.10 14.73 -11.69
CA LYS A 229 -21.16 16.11 -12.17
C LYS A 229 -20.71 17.15 -11.11
N LEU A 230 -19.79 16.74 -10.24
CA LEU A 230 -19.19 17.60 -9.24
C LEU A 230 -17.73 17.87 -9.58
N THR A 231 -17.27 19.08 -9.33
CA THR A 231 -15.86 19.45 -9.42
C THR A 231 -15.37 19.91 -8.06
N LEU A 232 -14.11 19.69 -7.75
CA LEU A 232 -13.48 20.03 -6.49
C LEU A 232 -12.23 20.85 -6.77
N SER A 233 -12.07 21.97 -6.08
CA SER A 233 -10.81 22.69 -5.91
C SER A 233 -10.51 22.89 -4.43
N TYR A 234 -9.26 23.15 -4.11
CA TYR A 234 -8.84 23.40 -2.73
C TYR A 234 -7.61 24.30 -2.69
N GLU A 235 -7.43 25.00 -1.58
CA GLU A 235 -6.25 25.81 -1.33
C GLU A 235 -5.11 25.02 -0.67
N GLU A 236 -3.90 25.57 -0.72
CA GLU A 236 -2.71 25.04 -0.03
C GLU A 236 -2.92 24.95 1.50
N SER A 237 -3.75 25.84 2.06
CA SER A 237 -4.14 25.84 3.48
C SER A 237 -4.74 24.49 3.91
N LEU A 238 -5.55 23.85 3.05
CA LEU A 238 -6.08 22.50 3.29
C LEU A 238 -4.98 21.46 3.32
N VAL A 239 -4.05 21.51 2.36
CA VAL A 239 -2.93 20.53 2.28
C VAL A 239 -2.05 20.63 3.51
N THR A 240 -1.70 21.85 3.93
CA THR A 240 -0.89 22.11 5.13
C THR A 240 -1.60 21.60 6.39
N TYR A 241 -2.88 21.89 6.54
CA TYR A 241 -3.67 21.40 7.67
C TYR A 241 -3.72 19.87 7.74
N LEU A 242 -4.00 19.22 6.60
CA LEU A 242 -4.07 17.76 6.53
C LEU A 242 -2.70 17.12 6.85
N LEU A 243 -1.62 17.77 6.44
CA LEU A 243 -0.26 17.36 6.76
C LEU A 243 -0.01 17.41 8.27
N ASP A 244 -0.28 18.55 8.89
CA ASP A 244 -0.04 18.76 10.32
C ASP A 244 -0.84 17.80 11.21
N VAL A 245 -2.13 17.61 10.89
CA VAL A 245 -3.03 16.77 11.69
C VAL A 245 -2.87 15.28 11.37
N GLY A 246 -2.45 14.95 10.14
CA GLY A 246 -2.40 13.59 9.62
C GLY A 246 -1.02 12.96 9.62
N THR A 247 0.06 13.66 10.00
CA THR A 247 1.40 13.06 9.98
C THR A 247 1.79 12.48 11.34
N ASN A 248 2.27 11.24 11.29
CA ASN A 248 2.93 10.60 12.42
C ASN A 248 4.08 9.76 11.85
N ILE A 249 5.29 10.04 12.28
CA ILE A 249 6.51 9.35 11.82
C ILE A 249 6.39 7.83 11.95
N LYS A 250 5.69 7.33 12.97
CA LYS A 250 5.58 5.90 13.25
C LYS A 250 4.54 5.17 12.39
N ASP A 251 3.50 5.87 11.97
CA ASP A 251 2.30 5.27 11.34
C ASP A 251 2.23 5.51 9.82
N GLY A 252 3.21 6.23 9.26
CA GLY A 252 3.29 6.52 7.83
C GLY A 252 2.10 7.33 7.30
N ALA A 253 1.53 6.93 6.16
CA ALA A 253 0.41 7.62 5.51
C ALA A 253 -0.99 7.22 6.04
N ARG A 254 -1.11 6.18 6.86
CA ARG A 254 -2.43 5.73 7.37
C ARG A 254 -3.21 6.81 8.13
N PRO A 255 -2.58 7.66 8.98
CA PRO A 255 -3.29 8.76 9.61
C PRO A 255 -3.80 9.81 8.62
N LEU A 256 -3.06 10.09 7.54
CA LEU A 256 -3.49 11.01 6.47
C LEU A 256 -4.80 10.54 5.81
N GLU A 257 -4.86 9.27 5.41
CA GLU A 257 -6.08 8.66 4.85
C GLU A 257 -7.26 8.77 5.81
N ARG A 258 -7.01 8.53 7.09
CA ARG A 258 -8.03 8.62 8.13
C ARG A 258 -8.55 10.06 8.28
N VAL A 259 -7.66 11.05 8.30
CA VAL A 259 -8.05 12.46 8.43
C VAL A 259 -8.89 12.90 7.23
N ILE A 260 -8.49 12.58 6.00
CA ILE A 260 -9.26 12.87 4.79
C ILE A 260 -10.64 12.20 4.86
N LYS A 261 -10.69 10.93 5.23
CA LYS A 261 -11.94 10.17 5.33
C LYS A 261 -12.90 10.72 6.39
N HIS A 262 -12.38 11.21 7.51
CA HIS A 262 -13.22 11.65 8.64
C HIS A 262 -13.49 13.15 8.68
N LYS A 263 -12.64 13.97 8.03
CA LYS A 263 -12.81 15.42 8.06
C LYS A 263 -13.24 16.00 6.70
N VAL A 264 -12.71 15.52 5.59
CA VAL A 264 -13.00 16.08 4.26
C VAL A 264 -14.23 15.43 3.63
N LEU A 265 -14.25 14.09 3.53
CA LEU A 265 -15.35 13.40 2.85
C LEU A 265 -16.73 13.63 3.48
N PRO A 266 -16.90 13.68 4.81
CA PRO A 266 -18.22 13.97 5.40
C PRO A 266 -18.74 15.35 5.07
N LEU A 267 -17.86 16.38 5.00
CA LEU A 267 -18.26 17.73 4.60
C LEU A 267 -18.82 17.75 3.19
N ILE A 268 -18.05 17.20 2.23
CA ILE A 268 -18.47 17.12 0.83
C ILE A 268 -19.77 16.31 0.71
N SER A 269 -19.85 15.16 1.41
CA SER A 269 -21.02 14.28 1.32
C SER A 269 -22.29 14.92 1.88
N LYS A 270 -22.19 15.63 3.00
CA LYS A 270 -23.31 16.32 3.63
C LYS A 270 -23.88 17.38 2.70
N GLU A 271 -23.01 18.21 2.13
CA GLU A 271 -23.46 19.28 1.21
C GLU A 271 -23.97 18.71 -0.11
N PHE A 272 -23.35 17.66 -0.64
CA PHE A 272 -23.88 16.99 -1.83
C PHE A 272 -25.33 16.51 -1.62
N LEU A 273 -25.66 15.97 -0.45
CA LEU A 273 -27.02 15.49 -0.13
C LEU A 273 -28.01 16.63 0.07
N ASN A 274 -27.55 17.85 0.38
CA ASN A 274 -28.37 19.04 0.53
C ASN A 274 -28.65 19.77 -0.79
N LEU A 275 -28.01 19.36 -1.91
CA LEU A 275 -28.23 19.99 -3.21
C LEU A 275 -29.66 19.75 -3.69
N SER A 276 -30.28 20.79 -4.24
CA SER A 276 -31.67 20.77 -4.68
C SER A 276 -31.88 20.10 -6.05
N ASP A 277 -30.84 20.10 -6.91
CA ASP A 277 -30.91 19.53 -8.26
C ASP A 277 -29.65 18.72 -8.58
N PHE A 278 -29.75 17.41 -8.60
CA PHE A 278 -28.65 16.50 -8.94
C PHE A 278 -28.32 16.44 -10.44
N ASN A 279 -29.07 17.10 -11.31
CA ASN A 279 -28.78 17.19 -12.72
C ASN A 279 -27.87 18.34 -13.08
N GLN A 280 -27.72 19.34 -12.21
CA GLN A 280 -26.85 20.49 -12.38
C GLN A 280 -25.41 20.14 -11.99
N GLU A 281 -24.44 20.81 -12.63
CA GLU A 281 -23.04 20.73 -12.23
C GLU A 281 -22.77 21.69 -11.06
N TYR A 282 -22.01 21.20 -10.07
CA TYR A 282 -21.58 21.99 -8.94
C TYR A 282 -20.06 21.99 -8.77
N HIS A 283 -19.55 23.10 -8.29
CA HIS A 283 -18.15 23.27 -7.95
C HIS A 283 -18.02 23.45 -6.44
N PHE A 284 -17.19 22.59 -5.81
CA PHE A 284 -16.82 22.67 -4.41
C PHE A 284 -15.43 23.30 -4.31
N HIS A 285 -15.28 24.31 -3.47
CA HIS A 285 -14.01 24.92 -3.14
C HIS A 285 -13.76 24.79 -1.63
N LEU A 286 -12.58 24.24 -1.24
CA LEU A 286 -12.24 23.98 0.16
C LEU A 286 -11.00 24.75 0.56
N TRP A 287 -11.01 25.32 1.77
CA TRP A 287 -9.86 25.96 2.41
C TRP A 287 -9.90 25.76 3.92
N VAL A 288 -8.88 26.24 4.63
CA VAL A 288 -8.80 26.15 6.09
C VAL A 288 -8.55 27.55 6.66
N GLU A 289 -9.32 27.91 7.67
CA GLU A 289 -9.15 29.13 8.47
C GLU A 289 -8.95 28.78 9.95
N GLY A 290 -8.42 29.73 10.70
CA GLY A 290 -8.15 29.62 12.12
C GLY A 290 -6.67 29.44 12.45
N ASP A 291 -6.38 29.44 13.74
CA ASP A 291 -5.02 29.39 14.26
C ASP A 291 -4.58 27.96 14.59
N ALA A 292 -3.38 27.61 14.12
CA ALA A 292 -2.73 26.37 14.53
C ALA A 292 -2.39 26.39 16.04
N PRO A 293 -2.31 25.21 16.70
CA PRO A 293 -1.84 25.14 18.07
C PRO A 293 -0.44 25.76 18.22
N ASP A 294 -0.24 26.55 19.27
CA ASP A 294 1.04 27.14 19.63
C ASP A 294 1.45 26.78 21.06
N GLU A 295 2.57 27.33 21.54
CA GLU A 295 3.07 27.07 22.91
C GLU A 295 2.10 27.55 24.00
N HIS A 296 1.22 28.50 23.71
CA HIS A 296 0.27 29.12 24.66
C HIS A 296 -1.16 28.60 24.49
N HIS A 297 -1.51 28.12 23.28
CA HIS A 297 -2.84 27.60 22.93
C HIS A 297 -2.71 26.19 22.37
N ARG A 298 -3.05 25.19 23.18
CA ARG A 298 -2.94 23.77 22.81
C ARG A 298 -4.09 23.25 21.95
N GLU A 299 -5.17 23.99 21.82
CA GLU A 299 -6.31 23.60 21.00
C GLU A 299 -6.11 24.06 19.55
N ASP A 300 -6.31 23.13 18.63
CA ASP A 300 -6.35 23.42 17.20
C ASP A 300 -7.71 24.07 16.88
N LYS A 301 -7.69 25.34 16.54
CA LYS A 301 -8.88 26.14 16.19
C LYS A 301 -9.13 26.21 14.69
N ARG A 302 -8.34 25.50 13.91
CA ARG A 302 -8.50 25.46 12.46
C ARG A 302 -9.74 24.66 12.07
N GLU A 303 -10.51 25.22 11.14
CA GLU A 303 -11.69 24.57 10.58
C GLU A 303 -11.59 24.51 9.06
N ILE A 304 -12.06 23.38 8.48
CA ILE A 304 -12.19 23.25 7.04
C ILE A 304 -13.48 23.95 6.63
N LEU A 305 -13.32 24.99 5.82
CA LEU A 305 -14.42 25.75 5.23
C LEU A 305 -14.62 25.31 3.77
N PHE A 306 -15.81 25.54 3.27
CA PHE A 306 -16.13 25.22 1.88
C PHE A 306 -17.17 26.18 1.30
N GLU A 307 -17.12 26.35 0.00
CA GLU A 307 -18.12 27.04 -0.81
C GLU A 307 -18.61 26.10 -1.91
N VAL A 308 -19.89 26.19 -2.25
CA VAL A 308 -20.50 25.38 -3.29
C VAL A 308 -21.19 26.30 -4.28
N GLU A 309 -20.72 26.30 -5.50
CA GLU A 309 -21.28 27.07 -6.60
C GLU A 309 -21.94 26.17 -7.64
N ALA A 310 -23.16 26.56 -8.07
CA ALA A 310 -23.79 25.96 -9.22
C ALA A 310 -23.14 26.48 -10.51
N LYS A 311 -22.60 25.62 -11.35
CA LYS A 311 -22.13 26.02 -12.68
C LYS A 311 -23.34 26.27 -13.57
N ASN A 312 -23.70 27.54 -13.76
CA ASN A 312 -24.71 27.90 -14.75
C ASN A 312 -24.20 27.49 -16.13
N CYS A 313 -24.88 26.57 -16.80
CA CYS A 313 -24.79 26.42 -18.23
C CYS A 313 -25.24 27.76 -18.84
N LEU A 314 -24.31 28.57 -19.32
CA LEU A 314 -24.64 29.64 -20.26
C LEU A 314 -25.24 28.96 -21.47
N LEU A 315 -26.57 28.90 -21.52
CA LEU A 315 -27.28 28.63 -22.76
C LEU A 315 -26.83 29.74 -23.74
N TYR A 316 -26.02 29.37 -24.69
CA TYR A 316 -25.78 30.16 -25.91
C TYR A 316 -27.15 30.33 -26.58
N THR A 317 -27.84 31.39 -26.25
CA THR A 317 -28.89 31.88 -27.14
C THR A 317 -28.20 32.41 -28.35
N SER A 318 -28.17 31.62 -29.43
CA SER A 318 -27.83 32.11 -30.76
C SER A 318 -28.76 33.27 -31.06
N PRO A 319 -28.26 34.46 -31.46
CA PRO A 319 -29.14 35.50 -31.93
C PRO A 319 -29.85 35.00 -33.20
N SER A 320 -31.17 34.97 -33.12
CA SER A 320 -32.02 34.74 -34.29
C SER A 320 -31.65 35.76 -35.39
N PRO A 321 -31.45 35.36 -36.66
CA PRO A 321 -31.29 36.30 -37.72
C PRO A 321 -32.63 37.03 -37.89
N ARG A 322 -32.63 38.32 -37.61
CA ARG A 322 -33.72 39.20 -38.05
C ARG A 322 -33.46 39.62 -39.49
N ASP A 323 -34.46 39.42 -40.25
CA ASP A 323 -34.85 39.97 -41.55
C ASP A 323 -33.91 41.02 -42.16
#